data_48b6620123168c10ad241d56c858d71b
#
_entry.id   48b6620123168c10ad241d56c858d71b
#
_cell.length_a   1.000
_cell.length_b   1.000
_cell.length_c   1.000
_cell.angle_alpha   90.00
_cell.angle_beta   90.00
_cell.angle_gamma   90.00
#
_symmetry.space_group_name_H-M   'P 1'
#
loop_
_entity.id
_entity.type
_entity.pdbx_description
1 polymer ?
#
loop_
_entity_poly.entity_id
_entity_poly.type
_entity_poly.pdbx_seq_one_letter_code
_entity_poly.pdbx_strand_id
1 'polypeptide(L)'
;ATCRIANSSETFAREQLEAAIRRGARYVDIEIEAPDEHLEYIRTLAREYGCRLIVSFHDFEGTPSLDELKGIARLCRTKGADLVKIVTTARNISDAARTMRLYDLQADGALFEGAAAAERPQLVAFSMGEAGKFTRLLCLKLGAPYTYVSAGASNATASGQYTREEMER
;
A
#
# COMPACT_ATOMS: atom_id res chain seq x y z
N ALA A 1 -1.33 13.29 7.01
CA ALA A 1 -0.54 13.28 5.78
C ALA A 1 0.25 11.97 5.71
N THR A 2 0.43 11.44 4.52
CA THR A 2 1.27 10.25 4.25
C THR A 2 2.50 10.72 3.48
N CYS A 3 3.68 10.30 3.90
CA CYS A 3 4.92 10.56 3.17
C CYS A 3 5.38 9.27 2.49
N ARG A 4 5.62 9.34 1.20
CA ARG A 4 6.22 8.31 0.36
C ARG A 4 7.28 8.94 -0.53
N ILE A 5 8.40 8.27 -0.69
CA ILE A 5 9.49 8.73 -1.55
C ILE A 5 9.78 7.64 -2.59
N ALA A 6 9.64 7.99 -3.85
CA ALA A 6 9.98 7.13 -4.98
C ALA A 6 11.29 7.62 -5.63
N ASN A 7 12.14 6.69 -6.05
CA ASN A 7 13.33 6.94 -6.90
C ASN A 7 14.43 7.86 -6.33
N SER A 8 14.66 7.88 -5.02
CA SER A 8 15.81 8.54 -4.42
C SER A 8 16.85 7.51 -3.92
N SER A 9 18.08 7.93 -3.66
CA SER A 9 19.04 7.04 -2.99
C SER A 9 18.44 6.57 -1.67
N GLU A 10 18.67 5.31 -1.28
CA GLU A 10 18.09 4.69 -0.07
C GLU A 10 18.33 5.54 1.19
N THR A 11 19.50 6.13 1.32
CA THR A 11 19.84 7.03 2.44
C THR A 11 18.96 8.29 2.44
N PHE A 12 18.79 8.92 1.28
CA PHE A 12 17.93 10.10 1.15
C PHE A 12 16.46 9.77 1.44
N ALA A 13 15.97 8.62 0.97
CA ALA A 13 14.61 8.17 1.25
C ALA A 13 14.39 8.01 2.76
N ARG A 14 15.33 7.38 3.47
CA ARG A 14 15.29 7.22 4.92
C ARG A 14 15.23 8.56 5.65
N GLU A 15 16.12 9.51 5.30
CA GLU A 15 16.16 10.84 5.92
C GLU A 15 14.84 11.62 5.74
N GLN A 16 14.21 11.50 4.57
CA GLN A 16 12.93 12.15 4.32
C GLN A 16 11.79 11.52 5.13
N LEU A 17 11.76 10.19 5.24
CA LEU A 17 10.77 9.50 6.08
C LEU A 17 10.96 9.87 7.55
N GLU A 18 12.20 9.90 8.05
CA GLU A 18 12.52 10.36 9.40
C GLU A 18 12.02 11.79 9.64
N ALA A 19 12.34 12.72 8.74
CA ALA A 19 11.90 14.10 8.84
C ALA A 19 10.36 14.22 8.85
N ALA A 20 9.66 13.41 8.07
CA ALA A 20 8.21 13.37 8.04
C ALA A 20 7.63 12.86 9.39
N ILE A 21 8.19 11.79 9.93
CA ILE A 21 7.79 11.23 11.22
C ILE A 21 7.95 12.28 12.33
N ARG A 22 9.12 12.91 12.42
CA ARG A 22 9.41 13.93 13.43
C ARG A 22 8.53 15.18 13.32
N ARG A 23 7.99 15.45 12.12
CA ARG A 23 7.02 16.54 11.87
C ARG A 23 5.56 16.12 12.08
N GLY A 24 5.30 14.91 12.60
CA GLY A 24 3.96 14.45 12.95
C GLY A 24 3.18 13.84 11.78
N ALA A 25 3.85 13.22 10.83
CA ALA A 25 3.16 12.42 9.82
C ALA A 25 2.33 11.31 10.49
N ARG A 26 1.09 11.11 10.04
CA ARG A 26 0.24 10.02 10.55
C ARG A 26 0.62 8.67 9.98
N TYR A 27 1.17 8.67 8.77
CA TYR A 27 1.61 7.48 8.05
C TYR A 27 2.91 7.77 7.34
N VAL A 28 3.79 6.78 7.30
CA VAL A 28 4.95 6.71 6.42
C VAL A 28 4.88 5.43 5.61
N ASP A 29 5.32 5.49 4.37
CA ASP A 29 5.22 4.40 3.39
C ASP A 29 6.63 4.00 2.95
N ILE A 30 7.02 2.75 3.22
CA ILE A 30 8.30 2.16 2.86
C ILE A 30 8.07 0.93 2.00
N GLU A 31 8.87 0.81 0.93
CA GLU A 31 8.78 -0.35 0.04
C GLU A 31 9.26 -1.63 0.75
N ILE A 32 8.62 -2.76 0.44
CA ILE A 32 8.93 -4.07 1.02
C ILE A 32 10.38 -4.50 0.71
N GLU A 33 10.94 -4.03 -0.39
CA GLU A 33 12.30 -4.28 -0.86
C GLU A 33 13.36 -3.42 -0.17
N ALA A 34 12.96 -2.45 0.66
CA ALA A 34 13.91 -1.64 1.40
C ALA A 34 14.82 -2.51 2.28
N PRO A 35 16.09 -2.15 2.46
CA PRO A 35 17.01 -2.86 3.35
C PRO A 35 16.40 -3.04 4.74
N ASP A 36 16.53 -4.24 5.31
CA ASP A 36 15.94 -4.57 6.60
C ASP A 36 16.37 -3.61 7.73
N GLU A 37 17.60 -3.12 7.70
CA GLU A 37 18.10 -2.11 8.66
C GLU A 37 17.36 -0.77 8.55
N HIS A 38 17.02 -0.32 7.32
CA HIS A 38 16.26 0.91 7.10
C HIS A 38 14.82 0.75 7.55
N LEU A 39 14.23 -0.38 7.24
CA LEU A 39 12.87 -0.70 7.64
C LEU A 39 12.74 -0.77 9.17
N GLU A 40 13.68 -1.45 9.84
CA GLU A 40 13.71 -1.55 11.30
C GLU A 40 13.88 -0.19 11.98
N TYR A 41 14.77 0.65 11.44
CA TYR A 41 14.97 2.01 11.93
C TYR A 41 13.69 2.85 11.82
N ILE A 42 13.08 2.88 10.62
CA ILE A 42 11.84 3.64 10.38
C ILE A 42 10.68 3.09 11.22
N ARG A 43 10.57 1.77 11.36
CA ARG A 43 9.56 1.12 12.21
C ARG A 43 9.67 1.55 13.67
N THR A 44 10.90 1.55 14.21
CA THR A 44 11.17 1.94 15.60
C THR A 44 10.81 3.41 15.81
N LEU A 45 11.27 4.27 14.92
CA LEU A 45 10.99 5.71 14.99
C LEU A 45 9.49 6.01 14.83
N ALA A 46 8.81 5.33 13.91
CA ALA A 46 7.37 5.49 13.72
C ALA A 46 6.58 5.17 15.00
N ARG A 47 6.94 4.07 15.68
CA ARG A 47 6.33 3.70 16.96
C ARG A 47 6.57 4.73 18.05
N GLU A 48 7.79 5.26 18.16
CA GLU A 48 8.15 6.30 19.14
C GLU A 48 7.29 7.55 18.99
N TYR A 49 7.00 7.96 17.74
CA TYR A 49 6.23 9.16 17.42
C TYR A 49 4.74 8.91 17.16
N GLY A 50 4.24 7.69 17.37
CA GLY A 50 2.83 7.36 17.11
C GLY A 50 2.43 7.44 15.64
N CYS A 51 3.40 7.32 14.72
CA CYS A 51 3.21 7.26 13.29
C CYS A 51 2.93 5.80 12.87
N ARG A 52 2.00 5.58 11.94
CA ARG A 52 1.70 4.25 11.40
C ARG A 52 2.59 3.92 10.22
N LEU A 53 3.08 2.68 10.19
CA LEU A 53 3.93 2.17 9.13
C LEU A 53 3.10 1.50 8.04
N ILE A 54 3.22 2.00 6.81
CA ILE A 54 2.77 1.32 5.60
C ILE A 54 3.98 0.56 5.04
N VAL A 55 3.84 -0.75 4.83
CA VAL A 55 4.79 -1.51 4.01
C VAL A 55 4.13 -1.78 2.67
N SER A 56 4.75 -1.29 1.59
CA SER A 56 4.17 -1.32 0.26
C SER A 56 4.92 -2.22 -0.71
N PHE A 57 4.17 -2.82 -1.61
CA PHE A 57 4.64 -3.56 -2.76
C PHE A 57 4.04 -2.99 -4.03
N HIS A 58 4.85 -2.82 -5.06
CA HIS A 58 4.42 -2.35 -6.38
C HIS A 58 4.93 -3.29 -7.47
N ASP A 59 4.02 -3.76 -8.32
CA ASP A 59 4.34 -4.44 -9.56
C ASP A 59 3.85 -3.60 -10.75
N PHE A 60 4.81 -2.99 -11.45
CA PHE A 60 4.53 -2.13 -12.60
C PHE A 60 4.32 -2.92 -13.90
N GLU A 61 4.64 -4.21 -13.91
CA GLU A 61 4.60 -5.05 -15.10
C GLU A 61 3.37 -5.93 -15.16
N GLY A 62 2.82 -6.36 -14.01
CA GLY A 62 1.72 -7.30 -14.01
C GLY A 62 0.99 -7.44 -12.68
N THR A 63 0.28 -8.53 -12.56
CA THR A 63 -0.39 -8.94 -11.32
C THR A 63 0.03 -10.37 -10.99
N PRO A 64 0.77 -10.59 -9.90
CA PRO A 64 1.17 -11.91 -9.45
C PRO A 64 -0.01 -12.86 -9.21
N SER A 65 0.26 -14.14 -9.08
CA SER A 65 -0.76 -15.12 -8.66
C SER A 65 -1.34 -14.79 -7.29
N LEU A 66 -2.53 -15.31 -6.98
CA LEU A 66 -3.16 -15.06 -5.68
C LEU A 66 -2.30 -15.55 -4.51
N ASP A 67 -1.60 -16.67 -4.67
CA ASP A 67 -0.74 -17.21 -3.62
C ASP A 67 0.52 -16.36 -3.39
N GLU A 68 1.10 -15.81 -4.45
CA GLU A 68 2.19 -14.84 -4.35
C GLU A 68 1.72 -13.56 -3.67
N LEU A 69 0.55 -13.01 -4.04
CA LEU A 69 -0.02 -11.83 -3.39
C LEU A 69 -0.29 -12.05 -1.90
N LYS A 70 -0.78 -13.25 -1.51
CA LYS A 70 -0.91 -13.65 -0.10
C LYS A 70 0.45 -13.70 0.61
N GLY A 71 1.45 -14.26 -0.04
CA GLY A 71 2.82 -14.31 0.46
C GLY A 71 3.38 -12.90 0.72
N ILE A 72 3.20 -11.99 -0.24
CA ILE A 72 3.61 -10.59 -0.16
C ILE A 72 2.90 -9.89 1.02
N ALA A 73 1.58 -10.06 1.13
CA ALA A 73 0.81 -9.45 2.23
C ALA A 73 1.31 -9.94 3.61
N ARG A 74 1.59 -11.23 3.75
CA ARG A 74 2.13 -11.82 4.97
C ARG A 74 3.55 -11.34 5.27
N LEU A 75 4.38 -11.18 4.24
CA LEU A 75 5.73 -10.62 4.40
C LEU A 75 5.68 -9.15 4.86
N CYS A 76 4.79 -8.32 4.28
CA CYS A 76 4.58 -6.96 4.77
C CYS A 76 4.21 -6.94 6.27
N ARG A 77 3.32 -7.85 6.70
CA ARG A 77 2.96 -7.99 8.12
C ARG A 77 4.16 -8.38 8.97
N THR A 78 4.98 -9.35 8.57
CA THR A 78 6.16 -9.77 9.35
C THR A 78 7.20 -8.67 9.47
N LYS A 79 7.27 -7.77 8.48
CA LYS A 79 8.06 -6.55 8.50
C LYS A 79 7.46 -5.45 9.41
N GLY A 80 6.33 -5.70 10.04
CA GLY A 80 5.73 -4.83 11.05
C GLY A 80 4.78 -3.77 10.52
N ALA A 81 4.18 -4.00 9.36
CA ALA A 81 3.18 -3.10 8.78
C ALA A 81 1.96 -2.93 9.68
N ASP A 82 1.56 -1.69 9.94
CA ASP A 82 0.23 -1.35 10.46
C ASP A 82 -0.80 -1.33 9.32
N LEU A 83 -0.31 -1.08 8.10
CA LEU A 83 -1.08 -1.12 6.87
C LEU A 83 -0.24 -1.75 5.75
N VAL A 84 -0.79 -2.80 5.15
CA VAL A 84 -0.22 -3.43 3.96
C VAL A 84 -0.77 -2.73 2.73
N LYS A 85 0.12 -2.32 1.82
CA LYS A 85 -0.27 -1.71 0.55
C LYS A 85 0.24 -2.55 -0.60
N ILE A 86 -0.66 -3.01 -1.48
CA ILE A 86 -0.33 -3.81 -2.66
C ILE A 86 -0.89 -3.12 -3.90
N VAL A 87 -0.01 -2.73 -4.80
CA VAL A 87 -0.36 -2.08 -6.06
C VAL A 87 0.21 -2.88 -7.21
N THR A 88 -0.65 -3.42 -8.06
CA THR A 88 -0.27 -4.24 -9.21
C THR A 88 -0.66 -3.54 -10.51
N THR A 89 -0.24 -4.06 -11.66
CA THR A 89 -0.72 -3.60 -12.97
C THR A 89 -1.66 -4.62 -13.56
N ALA A 90 -2.93 -4.27 -13.74
CA ALA A 90 -3.91 -5.13 -14.40
C ALA A 90 -3.87 -4.97 -15.91
N ARG A 91 -3.59 -6.05 -16.62
CA ARG A 91 -3.66 -6.12 -18.10
C ARG A 91 -5.07 -6.48 -18.58
N ASN A 92 -5.86 -7.07 -17.71
CA ASN A 92 -7.23 -7.50 -17.97
C ASN A 92 -8.05 -7.54 -16.66
N ILE A 93 -9.36 -7.81 -16.79
CA ILE A 93 -10.28 -7.86 -15.64
C ILE A 93 -9.96 -8.97 -14.64
N SER A 94 -9.39 -10.09 -15.09
CA SER A 94 -9.03 -11.19 -14.20
C SER A 94 -7.87 -10.83 -13.30
N ASP A 95 -6.91 -10.01 -13.78
CA ASP A 95 -5.83 -9.47 -12.96
C ASP A 95 -6.37 -8.55 -11.87
N ALA A 96 -7.27 -7.63 -12.26
CA ALA A 96 -7.94 -6.73 -11.31
C ALA A 96 -8.74 -7.51 -10.26
N ALA A 97 -9.51 -8.51 -10.68
CA ALA A 97 -10.27 -9.36 -9.77
C ALA A 97 -9.36 -10.12 -8.80
N ARG A 98 -8.19 -10.60 -9.26
CA ARG A 98 -7.22 -11.29 -8.42
C ARG A 98 -6.72 -10.40 -7.29
N THR A 99 -6.41 -9.15 -7.57
CA THR A 99 -6.00 -8.18 -6.54
C THR A 99 -7.14 -7.93 -5.54
N MET A 100 -8.38 -7.81 -6.01
CA MET A 100 -9.56 -7.58 -5.15
C MET A 100 -9.88 -8.78 -4.25
N ARG A 101 -9.53 -10.02 -4.64
CA ARG A 101 -9.68 -11.20 -3.79
C ARG A 101 -8.94 -11.12 -2.46
N LEU A 102 -7.94 -10.26 -2.34
CA LEU A 102 -7.25 -10.03 -1.07
C LEU A 102 -8.20 -9.50 0.01
N TYR A 103 -9.21 -8.72 -0.36
CA TYR A 103 -10.21 -8.21 0.60
C TYR A 103 -11.12 -9.32 1.14
N ASP A 104 -11.54 -10.27 0.30
CA ASP A 104 -12.31 -11.43 0.75
C ASP A 104 -11.49 -12.24 1.76
N LEU A 105 -10.23 -12.53 1.42
CA LEU A 105 -9.31 -13.25 2.29
C LEU A 105 -9.01 -12.50 3.60
N GLN A 106 -9.02 -11.17 3.57
CA GLN A 106 -8.86 -10.37 4.77
C GLN A 106 -10.12 -10.45 5.65
N ALA A 107 -11.30 -10.33 5.06
CA ALA A 107 -12.57 -10.42 5.77
C ALA A 107 -12.74 -11.78 6.46
N ASP A 108 -12.40 -12.86 5.77
CA ASP A 108 -12.44 -14.24 6.29
C ASP A 108 -11.29 -14.54 7.27
N GLY A 109 -10.32 -13.64 7.40
CA GLY A 109 -9.13 -13.84 8.23
C GLY A 109 -8.04 -14.71 7.61
N ALA A 110 -8.27 -15.27 6.42
CA ALA A 110 -7.34 -16.18 5.74
C ALA A 110 -6.08 -15.48 5.21
N LEU A 111 -6.15 -14.16 4.94
CA LEU A 111 -4.98 -13.40 4.45
C LEU A 111 -3.87 -13.39 5.51
N PHE A 112 -4.23 -13.17 6.78
CA PHE A 112 -3.32 -13.11 7.92
C PHE A 112 -3.61 -14.25 8.92
N GLU A 113 -3.71 -15.45 8.39
CA GLU A 113 -3.96 -16.65 9.18
C GLU A 113 -2.97 -16.78 10.36
N GLY A 114 -3.47 -17.21 11.53
CA GLY A 114 -2.70 -17.31 12.76
C GLY A 114 -2.50 -15.99 13.53
N ALA A 115 -2.92 -14.83 12.95
CA ALA A 115 -2.87 -13.57 13.67
C ALA A 115 -4.18 -13.30 14.42
N ALA A 116 -4.09 -12.82 15.67
CA ALA A 116 -5.24 -12.29 16.37
C ALA A 116 -5.85 -11.11 15.58
N ALA A 117 -7.16 -10.92 15.66
CA ALA A 117 -7.84 -9.87 14.88
C ALA A 117 -7.25 -8.47 15.12
N ALA A 118 -6.85 -8.17 16.37
CA ALA A 118 -6.23 -6.88 16.74
C ALA A 118 -4.80 -6.69 16.18
N GLU A 119 -4.16 -7.77 15.71
CA GLU A 119 -2.78 -7.75 15.18
C GLU A 119 -2.76 -7.77 13.65
N ARG A 120 -3.94 -7.82 13.01
CA ARG A 120 -4.05 -7.83 11.56
C ARG A 120 -3.88 -6.41 11.03
N PRO A 121 -2.92 -6.17 10.11
CA PRO A 121 -2.78 -4.87 9.48
C PRO A 121 -4.01 -4.53 8.64
N GLN A 122 -4.25 -3.24 8.44
CA GLN A 122 -5.20 -2.78 7.43
C GLN A 122 -4.65 -3.10 6.03
N LEU A 123 -5.53 -3.16 5.03
CA LEU A 123 -5.18 -3.43 3.64
C LEU A 123 -5.60 -2.27 2.74
N VAL A 124 -4.68 -1.85 1.88
CA VAL A 124 -4.95 -1.05 0.69
C VAL A 124 -4.41 -1.81 -0.51
N ALA A 125 -5.29 -2.38 -1.31
CA ALA A 125 -4.92 -3.11 -2.52
C ALA A 125 -5.74 -2.60 -3.71
N PHE A 126 -5.08 -2.30 -4.82
CA PHE A 126 -5.72 -1.92 -6.08
C PHE A 126 -4.74 -2.14 -7.24
N SER A 127 -5.26 -2.04 -8.46
CA SER A 127 -4.45 -2.20 -9.67
C SER A 127 -4.36 -0.91 -10.46
N MET A 128 -3.20 -0.71 -11.09
CA MET A 128 -2.93 0.30 -12.11
C MET A 128 -3.37 -0.20 -13.49
N GLY A 129 -3.24 0.66 -14.47
CA GLY A 129 -3.65 0.39 -15.84
C GLY A 129 -5.15 0.60 -16.04
N GLU A 130 -5.59 0.64 -17.30
CA GLU A 130 -6.98 0.93 -17.65
C GLU A 130 -7.93 -0.15 -17.12
N ALA A 131 -7.54 -1.42 -17.24
CA ALA A 131 -8.31 -2.55 -16.70
C ALA A 131 -8.40 -2.57 -15.17
N GLY A 132 -7.48 -1.89 -14.49
CA GLY A 132 -7.42 -1.80 -13.02
C GLY A 132 -8.05 -0.53 -12.43
N LYS A 133 -8.33 0.48 -13.24
CA LYS A 133 -8.76 1.82 -12.78
C LYS A 133 -9.89 1.78 -11.76
N PHE A 134 -10.94 1.00 -12.02
CA PHE A 134 -12.11 0.88 -11.13
C PHE A 134 -11.78 0.31 -9.74
N THR A 135 -10.71 -0.46 -9.61
CA THR A 135 -10.30 -1.07 -8.33
C THR A 135 -9.92 -0.02 -7.28
N ARG A 136 -9.52 1.18 -7.71
CA ARG A 136 -9.23 2.32 -6.82
C ARG A 136 -10.46 2.85 -6.10
N LEU A 137 -11.65 2.70 -6.70
CA LEU A 137 -12.94 3.00 -6.08
C LEU A 137 -13.45 1.80 -5.29
N LEU A 138 -13.37 0.63 -5.92
CA LEU A 138 -13.89 -0.60 -5.34
C LEU A 138 -13.19 -0.95 -4.03
N CYS A 139 -11.87 -0.71 -3.91
CA CYS A 139 -11.13 -0.99 -2.68
C CYS A 139 -11.74 -0.31 -1.44
N LEU A 140 -12.25 0.93 -1.58
CA LEU A 140 -12.93 1.64 -0.49
C LEU A 140 -14.19 0.92 -0.03
N LYS A 141 -14.98 0.38 -0.97
CA LYS A 141 -16.20 -0.40 -0.67
C LYS A 141 -15.88 -1.74 -0.02
N LEU A 142 -14.69 -2.27 -0.27
CA LEU A 142 -14.23 -3.55 0.28
C LEU A 142 -13.47 -3.39 1.61
N GLY A 143 -13.33 -2.16 2.13
CA GLY A 143 -12.78 -1.90 3.46
C GLY A 143 -11.38 -1.28 3.48
N ALA A 144 -10.85 -0.83 2.35
CA ALA A 144 -9.64 -0.01 2.37
C ALA A 144 -9.89 1.30 3.13
N PRO A 145 -8.99 1.72 4.03
CA PRO A 145 -9.17 2.94 4.81
C PRO A 145 -9.08 4.22 3.96
N TYR A 146 -8.46 4.16 2.80
CA TYR A 146 -8.34 5.26 1.83
C TYR A 146 -7.90 4.73 0.46
N THR A 147 -7.94 5.61 -0.53
CA THR A 147 -7.36 5.40 -1.86
C THR A 147 -6.52 6.61 -2.28
N TYR A 148 -5.82 6.49 -3.40
CA TYR A 148 -4.94 7.53 -3.92
C TYR A 148 -5.59 8.20 -5.14
N VAL A 149 -5.66 9.52 -5.11
CA VAL A 149 -6.15 10.37 -6.21
C VAL A 149 -5.07 11.36 -6.62
N SER A 150 -5.10 11.81 -7.86
CA SER A 150 -4.23 12.90 -8.29
C SER A 150 -4.84 14.25 -7.92
N ALA A 151 -3.99 15.23 -7.61
CA ALA A 151 -4.42 16.61 -7.36
C ALA A 151 -4.95 17.32 -8.63
N GLY A 152 -4.63 16.77 -9.80
CA GLY A 152 -5.08 17.26 -11.11
C GLY A 152 -4.57 16.35 -12.22
N ALA A 153 -5.13 16.48 -13.44
CA ALA A 153 -4.81 15.61 -14.58
C ALA A 153 -3.32 15.58 -14.94
N SER A 154 -2.61 16.73 -14.77
CA SER A 154 -1.16 16.84 -15.02
C SER A 154 -0.28 16.24 -13.92
N ASN A 155 -0.86 15.89 -12.77
CA ASN A 155 -0.15 15.41 -11.57
C ASN A 155 -0.39 13.92 -11.30
N ALA A 156 -0.92 13.18 -12.28
CA ALA A 156 -1.10 11.74 -12.13
C ALA A 156 0.27 11.05 -12.03
N THR A 157 0.50 10.38 -10.91
CA THR A 157 1.76 9.66 -10.62
C THR A 157 1.71 8.19 -11.06
N ALA A 158 0.55 7.71 -11.51
CA ALA A 158 0.35 6.35 -11.99
C ALA A 158 -0.79 6.29 -13.00
N SER A 159 -0.69 5.37 -13.96
CA SER A 159 -1.75 5.11 -14.94
C SER A 159 -3.06 4.70 -14.26
N GLY A 160 -4.19 5.22 -14.77
CA GLY A 160 -5.51 4.92 -14.22
C GLY A 160 -5.83 5.61 -12.88
N GLN A 161 -5.10 6.67 -12.51
CA GLN A 161 -5.40 7.44 -11.31
C GLN A 161 -6.56 8.41 -11.58
N TYR A 162 -7.56 8.39 -10.70
CA TYR A 162 -8.64 9.38 -10.72
C TYR A 162 -8.13 10.74 -10.22
N THR A 163 -8.67 11.82 -10.78
CA THR A 163 -8.54 13.14 -10.18
C THR A 163 -9.50 13.26 -8.99
N ARG A 164 -9.26 14.26 -8.13
CA ARG A 164 -10.17 14.57 -7.03
C ARG A 164 -11.58 14.88 -7.55
N GLU A 165 -11.69 15.65 -8.63
CA GLU A 165 -12.98 16.03 -9.23
C GLU A 165 -13.76 14.82 -9.78
N GLU A 166 -13.06 13.83 -10.35
CA GLU A 166 -13.69 12.58 -10.82
C GLU A 166 -14.22 11.73 -9.66
N MET A 167 -13.62 11.85 -8.47
CA MET A 167 -14.03 11.10 -7.27
C MET A 167 -15.21 11.73 -6.52
N GLU A 168 -15.45 13.02 -6.70
CA GLU A 168 -16.53 13.78 -6.05
C GLU A 168 -17.84 13.71 -6.84
N ARG A 169 -17.85 13.16 -8.07
CA ARG A 169 -19.04 12.98 -8.93
C ARG A 169 -19.69 11.62 -8.71
#